data_8be11807e2a5bc4039c3a581e6cfbb5b
#
_entry.id   8be11807e2a5bc4039c3a581e6cfbb5b
#
_cell.length_a   1.000
_cell.length_b   1.000
_cell.length_c   1.000
_cell.angle_alpha   90.00
_cell.angle_beta   90.00
_cell.angle_gamma   90.00
#
_symmetry.space_group_name_H-M   'P 1'
#
loop_
_entity.id
_entity.type
_entity.pdbx_description
1 polymer ?
#
loop_
_entity_poly.entity_id
_entity_poly.type
_entity_poly.pdbx_seq_one_letter_code
_entity_poly.pdbx_strand_id
1 'polypeptide(L)'
;MANPVTIYIHHQCYRFLAEEEETYLQQCADIVNKEMDQAMAGNTLSITDGAVLAAMNVADKYCKERQVSDKLRAQLKQALDENARLARELAEAKREARKAARGEKGTKAPKQGPRQEET
;
A
#
# COMPACT_ATOMS: atom_id res chain seq x y z
N MET A 1 1.35 -19.26 19.09
CA MET A 1 0.59 -20.09 20.01
C MET A 1 -0.66 -19.34 20.44
N ALA A 2 -1.79 -20.02 20.47
CA ALA A 2 -3.05 -19.36 20.78
C ALA A 2 -3.12 -18.99 22.26
N ASN A 3 -3.54 -17.77 22.53
CA ASN A 3 -3.68 -17.25 23.88
C ASN A 3 -5.13 -16.88 24.14
N PRO A 4 -5.59 -17.01 25.38
CA PRO A 4 -6.93 -16.49 25.71
C PRO A 4 -6.90 -14.97 25.64
N VAL A 5 -7.86 -14.43 24.92
CA VAL A 5 -7.99 -12.99 24.71
C VAL A 5 -9.38 -12.56 25.11
N THR A 6 -9.48 -11.42 25.78
CA THR A 6 -10.75 -10.85 26.20
C THR A 6 -10.95 -9.53 25.50
N ILE A 7 -12.09 -9.38 24.83
CA ILE A 7 -12.44 -8.11 24.20
C ILE A 7 -13.84 -7.72 24.67
N TYR A 8 -14.13 -6.43 24.53
CA TYR A 8 -15.42 -5.88 24.92
C TYR A 8 -16.06 -5.26 23.69
N ILE A 9 -17.25 -5.77 23.35
CA ILE A 9 -18.02 -5.24 22.25
C ILE A 9 -19.42 -4.93 22.75
N HIS A 10 -19.84 -3.70 22.57
CA HIS A 10 -21.13 -3.18 22.98
C HIS A 10 -21.41 -3.52 24.44
N HIS A 11 -20.41 -3.28 25.31
CA HIS A 11 -20.49 -3.49 26.76
C HIS A 11 -20.57 -4.94 27.17
N GLN A 12 -20.32 -5.86 26.27
CA GLN A 12 -20.29 -7.28 26.59
C GLN A 12 -18.89 -7.82 26.42
N CYS A 13 -18.55 -8.75 27.31
CA CYS A 13 -17.23 -9.35 27.33
C CYS A 13 -17.23 -10.62 26.50
N TYR A 14 -16.25 -10.75 25.63
CA TYR A 14 -16.08 -11.95 24.81
C TYR A 14 -14.67 -12.47 25.00
N ARG A 15 -14.56 -13.76 25.18
CA ARG A 15 -13.29 -14.44 25.39
C ARG A 15 -13.12 -15.50 24.34
N PHE A 16 -11.94 -15.57 23.76
CA PHE A 16 -11.63 -16.59 22.78
C PHE A 16 -10.11 -16.77 22.69
N LEU A 17 -9.72 -17.83 21.99
CA LEU A 17 -8.32 -18.10 21.78
C LEU A 17 -7.89 -17.46 20.47
N ALA A 18 -6.76 -16.76 20.49
CA ALA A 18 -6.26 -16.08 19.32
C ALA A 18 -4.74 -16.15 19.32
N GLU A 19 -4.16 -16.11 18.13
CA GLU A 19 -2.72 -16.09 18.00
C GLU A 19 -2.18 -14.65 17.95
N GLU A 20 -3.03 -13.70 17.62
CA GLU A 20 -2.65 -12.30 17.60
C GLU A 20 -2.57 -11.74 19.01
N GLU A 21 -1.89 -10.61 19.13
CA GLU A 21 -1.76 -9.95 20.41
C GLU A 21 -3.06 -9.31 20.84
N GLU A 22 -3.26 -9.27 22.16
CA GLU A 22 -4.48 -8.70 22.73
C GLU A 22 -4.67 -7.24 22.32
N THR A 23 -3.57 -6.49 22.28
CA THR A 23 -3.63 -5.07 21.89
C THR A 23 -4.18 -4.93 20.48
N TYR A 24 -3.73 -5.76 19.56
CA TYR A 24 -4.21 -5.73 18.19
C TYR A 24 -5.70 -6.08 18.14
N LEU A 25 -6.09 -7.12 18.87
CA LEU A 25 -7.49 -7.55 18.87
C LEU A 25 -8.40 -6.51 19.51
N GLN A 26 -7.88 -5.79 20.52
CA GLN A 26 -8.65 -4.70 21.08
C GLN A 26 -8.84 -3.56 20.10
N GLN A 27 -7.85 -3.30 19.25
CA GLN A 27 -8.01 -2.32 18.17
C GLN A 27 -9.09 -2.74 17.20
N CYS A 28 -9.14 -4.04 16.87
CA CYS A 28 -10.20 -4.56 16.01
C CYS A 28 -11.56 -4.41 16.69
N ALA A 29 -11.63 -4.70 17.98
CA ALA A 29 -12.86 -4.56 18.74
C ALA A 29 -13.33 -3.11 18.76
N ASP A 30 -12.39 -2.17 18.87
CA ASP A 30 -12.73 -0.75 18.85
C ASP A 30 -13.37 -0.36 17.52
N ILE A 31 -12.86 -0.90 16.43
CA ILE A 31 -13.45 -0.66 15.11
C ILE A 31 -14.87 -1.19 15.06
N VAL A 32 -15.09 -2.41 15.56
CA VAL A 32 -16.40 -3.01 15.59
C VAL A 32 -17.36 -2.17 16.45
N ASN A 33 -16.90 -1.73 17.61
CA ASN A 33 -17.70 -0.89 18.49
C ASN A 33 -18.13 0.39 17.81
N LYS A 34 -17.19 1.03 17.11
CA LYS A 34 -17.49 2.26 16.40
C LYS A 34 -18.53 2.03 15.32
N GLU A 35 -18.39 0.95 14.56
CA GLU A 35 -19.36 0.65 13.50
C GLU A 35 -20.73 0.32 14.08
N MET A 36 -20.77 -0.40 15.20
CA MET A 36 -22.03 -0.69 15.84
C MET A 36 -22.71 0.57 16.37
N ASP A 37 -21.92 1.45 16.99
CA ASP A 37 -22.46 2.71 17.50
C ASP A 37 -23.05 3.54 16.36
N GLN A 38 -22.37 3.60 15.23
CA GLN A 38 -22.88 4.34 14.07
C GLN A 38 -24.11 3.68 13.47
N ALA A 39 -24.11 2.36 13.38
CA ALA A 39 -25.23 1.63 12.80
C ALA A 39 -26.48 1.77 13.66
N MET A 40 -26.31 1.81 14.97
CA MET A 40 -27.42 1.85 15.90
C MET A 40 -27.87 3.26 16.27
N ALA A 41 -27.10 4.27 15.84
CA ALA A 41 -27.39 5.66 16.17
C ALA A 41 -28.71 6.09 15.54
N GLY A 42 -29.62 6.59 16.38
CA GLY A 42 -30.89 7.06 15.90
C GLY A 42 -31.87 5.97 15.49
N ASN A 43 -31.48 4.71 15.64
CA ASN A 43 -32.33 3.57 15.26
C ASN A 43 -32.63 2.72 16.45
N THR A 44 -33.80 2.08 16.41
CA THR A 44 -34.19 1.15 17.46
C THR A 44 -33.88 -0.26 16.97
N LEU A 45 -32.61 -0.59 16.96
CA LEU A 45 -32.15 -1.89 16.48
C LEU A 45 -31.81 -2.79 17.65
N SER A 46 -32.04 -4.08 17.49
CA SER A 46 -31.50 -5.05 18.44
C SER A 46 -29.98 -5.11 18.27
N ILE A 47 -29.34 -5.66 19.29
CA ILE A 47 -27.90 -5.83 19.21
C ILE A 47 -27.52 -6.70 18.02
N THR A 48 -28.31 -7.74 17.76
CA THR A 48 -28.06 -8.63 16.63
C THR A 48 -28.15 -7.89 15.32
N ASP A 49 -29.19 -7.10 15.13
CA ASP A 49 -29.36 -6.33 13.89
C ASP A 49 -28.26 -5.29 13.75
N GLY A 50 -27.90 -4.66 14.86
CA GLY A 50 -26.79 -3.69 14.85
C GLY A 50 -25.48 -4.34 14.47
N ALA A 51 -25.25 -5.55 14.97
CA ALA A 51 -24.03 -6.27 14.65
C ALA A 51 -23.98 -6.67 13.17
N VAL A 52 -25.12 -7.10 12.63
CA VAL A 52 -25.19 -7.46 11.21
C VAL A 52 -24.91 -6.23 10.34
N LEU A 53 -25.53 -5.11 10.67
CA LEU A 53 -25.32 -3.88 9.92
C LEU A 53 -23.86 -3.41 10.02
N ALA A 54 -23.31 -3.49 11.23
CA ALA A 54 -21.90 -3.13 11.43
C ALA A 54 -20.98 -4.04 10.62
N ALA A 55 -21.28 -5.33 10.60
CA ALA A 55 -20.48 -6.29 9.84
C ALA A 55 -20.54 -5.96 8.35
N MET A 56 -21.70 -5.59 7.84
CA MET A 56 -21.82 -5.19 6.44
C MET A 56 -21.03 -3.93 6.16
N ASN A 57 -21.05 -2.98 7.07
CA ASN A 57 -20.27 -1.75 6.88
C ASN A 57 -18.78 -2.01 6.88
N VAL A 58 -18.32 -2.87 7.78
CA VAL A 58 -16.91 -3.25 7.82
C VAL A 58 -16.51 -3.98 6.54
N ALA A 59 -17.37 -4.90 6.10
CA ALA A 59 -17.09 -5.63 4.85
C ALA A 59 -17.05 -4.69 3.66
N ASP A 60 -17.94 -3.70 3.62
CA ASP A 60 -17.93 -2.71 2.55
C ASP A 60 -16.62 -1.94 2.53
N LYS A 61 -16.15 -1.49 3.69
CA LYS A 61 -14.91 -0.77 3.80
C LYS A 61 -13.72 -1.65 3.42
N TYR A 62 -13.76 -2.91 3.83
CA TYR A 62 -12.71 -3.85 3.47
C TYR A 62 -12.62 -4.01 1.95
N CYS A 63 -13.76 -4.20 1.29
CA CYS A 63 -13.77 -4.37 -0.16
C CYS A 63 -13.26 -3.13 -0.88
N LYS A 64 -13.64 -1.95 -0.40
CA LYS A 64 -13.17 -0.70 -1.01
C LYS A 64 -11.68 -0.51 -0.81
N GLU A 65 -11.19 -0.80 0.38
CA GLU A 65 -9.76 -0.71 0.66
C GLU A 65 -8.98 -1.70 -0.19
N ARG A 66 -9.54 -2.89 -0.40
CA ARG A 66 -8.90 -3.89 -1.22
C ARG A 66 -8.80 -3.42 -2.67
N GLN A 67 -9.85 -2.78 -3.18
CA GLN A 67 -9.81 -2.22 -4.53
C GLN A 67 -8.73 -1.16 -4.67
N VAL A 68 -8.61 -0.30 -3.65
CA VAL A 68 -7.58 0.72 -3.64
C VAL A 68 -6.19 0.09 -3.60
N SER A 69 -6.02 -0.93 -2.75
CA SER A 69 -4.75 -1.65 -2.66
C SER A 69 -4.36 -2.28 -3.98
N ASP A 70 -5.33 -2.92 -4.64
CA ASP A 70 -5.06 -3.56 -5.93
C ASP A 70 -4.64 -2.53 -6.97
N LYS A 71 -5.31 -1.38 -6.97
CA LYS A 71 -4.96 -0.29 -7.86
C LYS A 71 -3.55 0.21 -7.61
N LEU A 72 -3.22 0.41 -6.33
CA LEU A 72 -1.90 0.89 -5.96
C LEU A 72 -0.81 -0.09 -6.34
N ARG A 73 -1.08 -1.39 -6.17
CA ARG A 73 -0.12 -2.42 -6.58
C ARG A 73 0.09 -2.39 -8.09
N ALA A 74 -0.97 -2.21 -8.85
CA ALA A 74 -0.85 -2.11 -10.31
C ALA A 74 -0.05 -0.87 -10.71
N GLN A 75 -0.31 0.25 -10.04
CA GLN A 75 0.42 1.48 -10.32
C GLN A 75 1.89 1.35 -9.94
N LEU A 76 2.17 0.70 -8.81
CA LEU A 76 3.54 0.48 -8.39
C LEU A 76 4.29 -0.39 -9.39
N LYS A 77 3.66 -1.47 -9.83
CA LYS A 77 4.27 -2.34 -10.82
C LYS A 77 4.57 -1.57 -12.11
N GLN A 78 3.62 -0.76 -12.55
CA GLN A 78 3.81 0.05 -13.74
C GLN A 78 4.96 1.04 -13.57
N ALA A 79 5.03 1.68 -12.40
CA ALA A 79 6.10 2.62 -12.12
C ALA A 79 7.47 1.94 -12.08
N LEU A 80 7.52 0.74 -11.49
CA LEU A 80 8.76 -0.03 -11.45
C LEU A 80 9.21 -0.45 -12.84
N ASP A 81 8.27 -0.89 -13.67
CA ASP A 81 8.58 -1.28 -15.04
C ASP A 81 9.08 -0.07 -15.83
N GLU A 82 8.44 1.08 -15.63
CA GLU A 82 8.85 2.29 -16.32
C GLU A 82 10.23 2.77 -15.85
N ASN A 83 10.49 2.67 -14.55
CA ASN A 83 11.80 3.02 -14.03
C ASN A 83 12.88 2.13 -14.62
N ALA A 84 12.60 0.83 -14.75
CA ALA A 84 13.55 -0.10 -15.33
C ALA A 84 13.81 0.23 -16.80
N ARG A 85 12.75 0.59 -17.52
CA ARG A 85 12.89 0.98 -18.92
C ARG A 85 13.71 2.24 -19.07
N LEU A 86 13.43 3.24 -18.24
CA LEU A 86 14.16 4.50 -18.28
C LEU A 86 15.62 4.31 -17.90
N ALA A 87 15.88 3.45 -16.93
CA ALA A 87 17.26 3.15 -16.54
C ALA A 87 18.04 2.52 -17.70
N ARG A 88 17.39 1.61 -18.43
CA ARG A 88 18.02 0.99 -19.60
C ARG A 88 18.25 2.02 -20.69
N GLU A 89 17.28 2.88 -20.96
CA GLU A 89 17.44 3.92 -21.98
C GLU A 89 18.54 4.89 -21.62
N LEU A 90 18.63 5.23 -20.34
CA LEU A 90 19.68 6.12 -19.88
C LEU A 90 21.06 5.49 -20.05
N ALA A 91 21.21 4.22 -19.66
CA ALA A 91 22.46 3.51 -19.82
C ALA A 91 22.85 3.41 -21.29
N GLU A 92 21.87 3.15 -22.13
CA GLU A 92 22.11 3.06 -23.57
C GLU A 92 22.54 4.41 -24.16
N ALA A 93 21.85 5.47 -23.76
CA ALA A 93 22.20 6.81 -24.19
C ALA A 93 23.61 7.18 -23.76
N LYS A 94 23.99 6.81 -22.56
CA LYS A 94 25.34 7.06 -22.07
C LYS A 94 26.37 6.28 -22.87
N ARG A 95 26.07 5.05 -23.22
CA ARG A 95 26.95 4.25 -24.04
C ARG A 95 27.12 4.86 -25.43
N GLU A 96 26.00 5.28 -26.01
CA GLU A 96 26.04 5.90 -27.33
C GLU A 96 26.85 7.20 -27.30
N ALA A 97 26.65 7.99 -26.26
CA ALA A 97 27.40 9.24 -26.11
C ALA A 97 28.90 8.98 -26.00
N ARG A 98 29.29 7.97 -25.22
CA ARG A 98 30.69 7.62 -25.09
C ARG A 98 31.27 7.11 -26.39
N LYS A 99 30.48 6.30 -27.10
CA LYS A 99 30.91 5.76 -28.38
C LYS A 99 31.08 6.86 -29.40
N ALA A 100 30.16 7.81 -29.46
CA ALA A 100 30.29 8.94 -30.35
C ALA A 100 31.48 9.79 -30.04
N ALA A 101 31.74 10.03 -28.75
CA ALA A 101 32.90 10.80 -28.34
C ALA A 101 34.21 10.11 -28.76
N ARG A 102 34.25 8.79 -28.59
CA ARG A 102 35.43 8.05 -29.03
C ARG A 102 35.61 8.05 -30.53
N GLY A 103 34.48 7.92 -31.26
CA GLY A 103 34.51 7.97 -32.69
C GLY A 103 35.01 9.31 -33.21
N GLU A 104 34.52 10.36 -32.61
CA GLU A 104 34.95 11.69 -32.99
C GLU A 104 36.43 11.90 -32.68
N LYS A 105 36.89 11.42 -31.55
CA LYS A 105 38.29 11.51 -31.24
C LYS A 105 39.13 10.78 -32.28
N GLY A 106 38.68 9.62 -32.67
CA GLY A 106 39.38 8.83 -33.64
C GLY A 106 39.46 9.50 -34.98
N THR A 107 38.40 10.19 -35.38
CA THR A 107 38.43 10.83 -36.67
C THR A 107 39.10 12.19 -36.64
N LYS A 108 39.01 12.89 -35.60
CA LYS A 108 39.47 14.18 -35.69
C LYS A 108 39.57 14.84 -34.44
N ALA A 109 40.27 15.55 -34.23
CA ALA A 109 40.47 16.10 -33.00
C ALA A 109 39.70 17.29 -32.72
N PRO A 110 39.32 17.75 -32.19
CA PRO A 110 38.76 18.91 -31.85
C PRO A 110 38.41 19.04 -30.47
N LYS A 111 38.85 19.43 -30.57
CA LYS A 111 38.65 19.60 -29.62
C LYS A 111 37.92 19.76 -28.68
N GLN A 112 37.81 20.22 -28.53
CA GLN A 112 37.18 20.41 -27.68
C GLN A 112 36.68 20.14 -26.70
N GLY A 113 36.94 20.57 -26.57
CA GLY A 113 36.54 20.43 -25.74
C GLY A 113 36.01 20.28 -24.82
N PRO A 114 35.97 20.59 -24.79
CA PRO A 114 35.51 20.45 -23.83
C PRO A 114 34.93 19.87 -23.01
N ARG A 115 34.81 20.15 -23.37
CA ARG A 115 34.13 19.74 -22.70
C ARG A 115 33.76 18.99 -21.82
N GLN A 116 33.98 18.98 -21.82
CA GLN A 116 33.60 18.39 -21.08
C GLN A 116 33.09 17.96 -20.13
N GLU A 117 32.93 18.21 -20.10
CA GLU A 117 32.48 17.91 -19.21
C GLU A 117 31.92 17.15 -18.56
N GLU A 118 31.79 17.12 -18.90
CA GLU A 118 31.19 16.40 -18.40
C GLU A 118 30.89 15.67 -17.71
N THR A 119 30.80 15.71 -17.66
CA THR A 119 30.59 15.02 -16.95
C THR A 119 30.33 14.58 -16.35
#